data_a03fd56fcc08a8a1322374cd9e42fe50
#
_entry.id   a03fd56fcc08a8a1322374cd9e42fe50
#
_cell.length_a   1.000
_cell.length_b   1.000
_cell.length_c   1.000
_cell.angle_alpha   90.00
_cell.angle_beta   90.00
_cell.angle_gamma   90.00
#
_symmetry.space_group_name_H-M   'P 1'
#
loop_
_entity.id
_entity.type
_entity.pdbx_description
1 polymer ?
#
loop_
_entity_poly.entity_id
_entity_poly.type
_entity_poly.pdbx_seq_one_letter_code
_entity_poly.pdbx_strand_id
1 'polypeptide(L)'
;MKHKTQVFFSPYDDHFRTRMTHTLEVSQIARTISRALDLNEDLTEAISLGHDLGHTPFGHSGERVLNELMPNGYKHNEQSVRVVTFIEDLNLTQETLDGILNHSYDCLPLTLEGQVVRLSDKIAYINHDIQDAIRAKIISN
;
A
#
# COMPACT_ATOMS: atom_id res chain seq x y z
N MET A 1 7.17 -5.79 -7.62
CA MET A 1 6.75 -5.95 -6.21
C MET A 1 7.50 -7.06 -5.48
N LYS A 2 7.67 -8.26 -6.06
CA LYS A 2 8.28 -9.43 -5.40
C LYS A 2 9.68 -9.19 -4.77
N HIS A 3 10.48 -8.29 -5.33
CA HIS A 3 11.85 -8.01 -4.91
C HIS A 3 12.06 -6.61 -4.32
N LYS A 4 11.00 -5.84 -4.08
CA LYS A 4 11.08 -4.53 -3.43
C LYS A 4 10.84 -4.71 -1.93
N THR A 5 11.83 -4.36 -1.10
CA THR A 5 11.69 -4.31 0.36
C THR A 5 10.92 -3.05 0.77
N GLN A 6 10.26 -3.08 1.93
CA GLN A 6 9.45 -1.96 2.40
C GLN A 6 10.31 -0.85 3.03
N VAL A 7 11.15 -1.16 3.98
CA VAL A 7 11.98 -0.18 4.72
C VAL A 7 13.45 -0.56 4.73
N PHE A 8 13.79 -1.82 5.03
CA PHE A 8 15.18 -2.26 5.18
C PHE A 8 15.64 -3.09 3.99
N PHE A 9 16.88 -2.84 3.55
CA PHE A 9 17.52 -3.64 2.52
C PHE A 9 18.19 -4.86 3.17
N SER A 10 17.76 -6.07 2.79
CA SER A 10 18.47 -7.28 3.16
C SER A 10 18.71 -8.18 1.95
N PRO A 11 19.97 -8.50 1.65
CA PRO A 11 20.31 -9.38 0.55
C PRO A 11 20.16 -10.88 0.84
N TYR A 12 20.03 -11.30 2.12
CA TYR A 12 20.24 -12.69 2.51
C TYR A 12 19.26 -13.29 3.52
N ASP A 13 18.19 -12.56 3.92
CA ASP A 13 17.28 -13.08 4.93
C ASP A 13 15.83 -13.13 4.42
N ASP A 14 15.22 -14.30 4.43
CA ASP A 14 13.82 -14.56 4.08
C ASP A 14 12.81 -13.87 5.03
N HIS A 15 13.31 -13.16 6.04
CA HIS A 15 12.51 -12.51 7.07
C HIS A 15 12.10 -11.08 6.75
N PHE A 16 12.60 -10.49 5.66
CA PHE A 16 12.23 -9.13 5.26
C PHE A 16 11.00 -9.12 4.38
N ARG A 17 10.02 -8.32 4.78
CA ARG A 17 8.78 -8.19 4.05
C ARG A 17 8.98 -7.43 2.75
N THR A 18 8.54 -8.06 1.67
CA THR A 18 8.46 -7.42 0.36
C THR A 18 7.17 -6.61 0.27
N ARG A 19 7.10 -5.68 -0.68
CA ARG A 19 5.86 -4.96 -0.96
C ARG A 19 4.70 -5.87 -1.32
N MET A 20 4.98 -7.01 -1.93
CA MET A 20 3.95 -7.99 -2.25
C MET A 20 3.35 -8.61 -0.99
N THR A 21 4.18 -8.99 -0.01
CA THR A 21 3.68 -9.54 1.26
C THR A 21 2.89 -8.51 2.06
N HIS A 22 3.32 -7.24 2.07
CA HIS A 22 2.56 -6.14 2.68
C HIS A 22 1.19 -5.98 2.00
N THR A 23 1.14 -5.90 0.67
CA THR A 23 -0.11 -5.77 -0.08
C THR A 23 -1.10 -6.90 0.24
N LEU A 24 -0.62 -8.14 0.33
CA LEU A 24 -1.46 -9.29 0.69
C LEU A 24 -1.95 -9.22 2.14
N GLU A 25 -1.14 -8.74 3.06
CA GLU A 25 -1.52 -8.54 4.46
C GLU A 25 -2.57 -7.43 4.59
N VAL A 26 -2.40 -6.30 3.92
CA VAL A 26 -3.40 -5.22 3.84
C VAL A 26 -4.72 -5.77 3.31
N SER A 27 -4.69 -6.54 2.22
CA SER A 27 -5.88 -7.18 1.64
C SER A 27 -6.56 -8.12 2.63
N GLN A 28 -5.82 -8.93 3.36
CA GLN A 28 -6.38 -9.85 4.35
C GLN A 28 -7.04 -9.12 5.52
N ILE A 29 -6.40 -8.09 6.06
CA ILE A 29 -6.95 -7.26 7.15
C ILE A 29 -8.20 -6.53 6.65
N ALA A 30 -8.10 -5.86 5.50
CA ALA A 30 -9.19 -5.07 4.94
C ALA A 30 -10.43 -5.92 4.64
N ARG A 31 -10.27 -7.07 4.00
CA ARG A 31 -11.40 -7.99 3.73
C ARG A 31 -12.03 -8.53 5.01
N THR A 32 -11.23 -8.80 6.04
CA THR A 32 -11.75 -9.23 7.34
C THR A 32 -12.66 -8.16 7.96
N ILE A 33 -12.24 -6.89 7.89
CA ILE A 33 -13.02 -5.76 8.38
C ILE A 33 -14.28 -5.56 7.50
N SER A 34 -14.12 -5.57 6.18
CA SER A 34 -15.22 -5.39 5.23
C SER A 34 -16.30 -6.46 5.40
N ARG A 35 -15.91 -7.72 5.60
CA ARG A 35 -16.85 -8.81 5.90
C ARG A 35 -17.61 -8.58 7.21
N ALA A 36 -16.92 -8.12 8.26
CA ALA A 36 -17.55 -7.84 9.55
C ALA A 36 -18.53 -6.66 9.49
N LEU A 37 -18.34 -5.74 8.54
CA LEU A 37 -19.17 -4.56 8.31
C LEU A 37 -20.21 -4.74 7.19
N ASP A 38 -20.31 -5.95 6.60
CA ASP A 38 -21.19 -6.27 5.47
C ASP A 38 -20.95 -5.36 4.24
N LEU A 39 -19.67 -5.05 3.99
CA LEU A 39 -19.20 -4.27 2.83
C LEU A 39 -18.80 -5.19 1.67
N ASN A 40 -18.55 -4.59 0.50
CA ASN A 40 -18.12 -5.31 -0.70
C ASN A 40 -16.66 -5.78 -0.59
N GLU A 41 -16.45 -7.09 -0.33
CA GLU A 41 -15.12 -7.68 -0.20
C GLU A 41 -14.32 -7.64 -1.51
N ASP A 42 -14.98 -7.77 -2.67
CA ASP A 42 -14.29 -7.77 -3.96
C ASP A 42 -13.75 -6.37 -4.30
N LEU A 43 -14.52 -5.32 -4.02
CA LEU A 43 -14.05 -3.94 -4.13
C LEU A 43 -12.88 -3.67 -3.17
N THR A 44 -13.01 -4.13 -1.93
CA THR A 44 -11.95 -4.01 -0.92
C THR A 44 -10.65 -4.69 -1.37
N GLU A 45 -10.73 -5.90 -1.92
CA GLU A 45 -9.59 -6.64 -2.45
C GLU A 45 -8.95 -5.93 -3.64
N ALA A 46 -9.75 -5.47 -4.60
CA ALA A 46 -9.27 -4.77 -5.78
C ALA A 46 -8.49 -3.50 -5.40
N ILE A 47 -9.02 -2.68 -4.48
CA ILE A 47 -8.34 -1.49 -3.98
C ILE A 47 -7.03 -1.90 -3.27
N SER A 48 -7.09 -2.90 -2.38
CA SER A 48 -5.93 -3.36 -1.63
C SER A 48 -4.80 -3.85 -2.53
N LEU A 49 -5.11 -4.59 -3.59
CA LEU A 49 -4.10 -5.09 -4.53
C LEU A 49 -3.49 -3.98 -5.40
N GLY A 50 -4.27 -2.92 -5.66
CA GLY A 50 -3.85 -1.81 -6.52
C GLY A 50 -3.11 -0.69 -5.82
N HIS A 51 -3.31 -0.50 -4.49
CA HIS A 51 -2.91 0.72 -3.80
C HIS A 51 -1.42 1.07 -3.92
N ASP A 52 -0.54 0.07 -3.89
CA ASP A 52 0.92 0.21 -3.78
C ASP A 52 1.69 -0.09 -5.08
N LEU A 53 0.98 -0.26 -6.22
CA LEU A 53 1.60 -0.62 -7.52
C LEU A 53 2.60 0.44 -8.02
N GLY A 54 2.31 1.70 -7.76
CA GLY A 54 3.14 2.84 -8.14
C GLY A 54 4.29 3.14 -7.19
N HIS A 55 4.47 2.39 -6.11
CA HIS A 55 5.49 2.72 -5.13
C HIS A 55 6.91 2.51 -5.64
N THR A 56 7.79 3.45 -5.28
CA THR A 56 9.19 3.50 -5.73
C THR A 56 10.08 2.48 -5.00
N PRO A 57 11.25 2.11 -5.57
CA PRO A 57 12.34 1.52 -4.81
C PRO A 57 12.74 2.43 -3.65
N PHE A 58 13.17 1.87 -2.54
CA PHE A 58 13.58 2.57 -1.31
C PHE A 58 12.44 3.32 -0.58
N GLY A 59 11.19 2.92 -0.79
CA GLY A 59 10.03 3.43 -0.06
C GLY A 59 9.86 4.95 -0.15
N HIS A 60 9.49 5.60 0.94
CA HIS A 60 9.28 7.05 0.98
C HIS A 60 10.55 7.89 0.69
N SER A 61 11.73 7.34 0.94
CA SER A 61 12.98 8.03 0.58
C SER A 61 13.15 8.13 -0.94
N GLY A 62 12.84 7.06 -1.67
CA GLY A 62 12.83 7.07 -3.14
C GLY A 62 11.74 7.98 -3.70
N GLU A 63 10.55 7.97 -3.10
CA GLU A 63 9.45 8.86 -3.47
C GLU A 63 9.83 10.33 -3.32
N ARG A 64 10.43 10.71 -2.20
CA ARG A 64 10.90 12.10 -1.97
C ARG A 64 11.90 12.53 -3.02
N VAL A 65 12.89 11.70 -3.33
CA VAL A 65 13.90 12.02 -4.37
C VAL A 65 13.25 12.19 -5.75
N LEU A 66 12.33 11.28 -6.13
CA LEU A 66 11.61 11.41 -7.40
C LEU A 66 10.72 12.65 -7.42
N ASN A 67 10.07 12.98 -6.31
CA ASN A 67 9.24 14.19 -6.20
C ASN A 67 10.05 15.47 -6.40
N GLU A 68 11.31 15.50 -5.94
CA GLU A 68 12.22 16.64 -6.16
C GLU A 68 12.75 16.71 -7.60
N LEU A 69 12.98 15.56 -8.24
CA LEU A 69 13.58 15.50 -9.57
C LEU A 69 12.58 15.65 -10.72
N MET A 70 11.31 15.29 -10.50
CA MET A 70 10.29 15.35 -11.55
C MET A 70 9.65 16.74 -11.63
N PRO A 71 9.45 17.30 -12.84
CA PRO A 71 8.90 18.65 -13.01
C PRO A 71 7.53 18.87 -12.37
N ASN A 72 6.72 17.82 -12.32
CA ASN A 72 5.35 17.85 -11.75
C ASN A 72 5.26 17.14 -10.39
N GLY A 73 6.40 16.85 -9.78
CA GLY A 73 6.44 16.04 -8.57
C GLY A 73 6.14 14.55 -8.83
N TYR A 74 6.12 13.78 -7.75
CA TYR A 74 5.83 12.35 -7.80
C TYR A 74 5.09 11.93 -6.53
N LYS A 75 3.98 11.20 -6.71
CA LYS A 75 3.25 10.54 -5.62
C LYS A 75 2.92 9.11 -6.03
N HIS A 76 3.18 8.16 -5.12
CA HIS A 76 2.99 6.74 -5.42
C HIS A 76 1.53 6.37 -5.70
N ASN A 77 0.56 7.02 -5.07
CA ASN A 77 -0.87 6.80 -5.29
C ASN A 77 -1.30 7.24 -6.69
N GLU A 78 -0.86 8.42 -7.16
CA GLU A 78 -1.10 8.90 -8.52
C GLU A 78 -0.44 7.97 -9.55
N GLN A 79 0.77 7.51 -9.27
CA GLN A 79 1.46 6.55 -10.10
C GLN A 79 0.78 5.17 -10.09
N SER A 80 0.20 4.73 -8.96
CA SER A 80 -0.59 3.49 -8.90
C SER A 80 -1.78 3.55 -9.83
N VAL A 81 -2.54 4.65 -9.81
CA VAL A 81 -3.64 4.87 -10.76
C VAL A 81 -3.14 4.86 -12.20
N ARG A 82 -2.02 5.55 -12.49
CA ARG A 82 -1.43 5.55 -13.84
C ARG A 82 -1.03 4.15 -14.31
N VAL A 83 -0.48 3.32 -13.42
CA VAL A 83 -0.12 1.93 -13.74
C VAL A 83 -1.36 1.15 -14.15
N VAL A 84 -2.42 1.16 -13.37
CA VAL A 84 -3.62 0.35 -13.64
C VAL A 84 -4.47 0.86 -14.79
N THR A 85 -4.42 2.17 -15.10
CA THR A 85 -5.26 2.76 -16.16
C THR A 85 -4.55 2.91 -17.48
N PHE A 86 -3.27 3.28 -17.49
CA PHE A 86 -2.56 3.67 -18.69
C PHE A 86 -1.48 2.66 -19.13
N ILE A 87 -0.81 2.01 -18.16
CA ILE A 87 0.27 1.07 -18.49
C ILE A 87 -0.29 -0.34 -18.70
N GLU A 88 -1.15 -0.79 -17.78
CA GLU A 88 -1.72 -2.15 -17.80
C GLU A 88 -3.14 -2.21 -18.37
N ASP A 89 -3.82 -1.07 -18.47
CA ASP A 89 -5.19 -0.92 -19.01
C ASP A 89 -6.19 -1.94 -18.43
N LEU A 90 -6.26 -2.00 -17.10
CA LEU A 90 -7.03 -3.04 -16.40
C LEU A 90 -8.55 -2.81 -16.39
N ASN A 91 -9.04 -1.69 -16.94
CA ASN A 91 -10.47 -1.34 -16.99
C ASN A 91 -11.17 -1.44 -15.63
N LEU A 92 -10.58 -0.83 -14.60
CA LEU A 92 -11.12 -0.84 -13.23
C LEU A 92 -12.28 0.13 -13.08
N THR A 93 -13.17 -0.12 -12.09
CA THR A 93 -14.27 0.80 -11.77
C THR A 93 -13.76 2.09 -11.15
N GLN A 94 -14.59 3.14 -11.18
CA GLN A 94 -14.25 4.45 -10.59
C GLN A 94 -14.05 4.36 -9.08
N GLU A 95 -14.83 3.51 -8.39
CA GLU A 95 -14.70 3.26 -6.95
C GLU A 95 -13.35 2.62 -6.61
N THR A 96 -12.88 1.69 -7.45
CA THR A 96 -11.54 1.09 -7.28
C THR A 96 -10.45 2.12 -7.50
N LEU A 97 -10.54 2.94 -8.55
CA LEU A 97 -9.57 3.99 -8.85
C LEU A 97 -9.54 5.06 -7.76
N ASP A 98 -10.71 5.47 -7.25
CA ASP A 98 -10.81 6.41 -6.12
C ASP A 98 -10.14 5.83 -4.87
N GLY A 99 -10.41 4.58 -4.54
CA GLY A 99 -9.79 3.91 -3.41
C GLY A 99 -8.27 3.83 -3.52
N ILE A 100 -7.75 3.50 -4.71
CA ILE A 100 -6.30 3.49 -4.99
C ILE A 100 -5.70 4.90 -4.87
N LEU A 101 -6.37 5.92 -5.40
CA LEU A 101 -5.87 7.29 -5.39
C LEU A 101 -5.83 7.88 -3.98
N ASN A 102 -6.86 7.62 -3.18
CA ASN A 102 -7.10 8.29 -1.91
C ASN A 102 -6.77 7.43 -0.67
N HIS A 103 -6.09 6.28 -0.84
CA HIS A 103 -5.68 5.43 0.30
C HIS A 103 -4.66 6.11 1.21
N SER A 104 -3.89 7.08 0.71
CA SER A 104 -2.85 7.82 1.44
C SER A 104 -3.10 9.33 1.37
N TYR A 105 -2.28 10.12 2.08
CA TYR A 105 -2.38 11.58 2.18
C TYR A 105 -3.68 12.08 2.85
N ASP A 106 -4.05 13.33 2.62
CA ASP A 106 -5.13 14.02 3.37
C ASP A 106 -6.54 13.76 2.80
N CYS A 107 -6.64 13.14 1.64
CA CYS A 107 -7.94 12.82 1.03
C CYS A 107 -8.51 11.52 1.60
N LEU A 108 -9.83 11.48 1.80
CA LEU A 108 -10.54 10.27 2.16
C LEU A 108 -11.14 9.63 0.89
N PRO A 109 -11.04 8.31 0.74
CA PRO A 109 -11.79 7.57 -0.27
C PRO A 109 -13.29 7.79 -0.13
N LEU A 110 -14.01 7.83 -1.25
CA LEU A 110 -15.47 8.03 -1.29
C LEU A 110 -16.23 6.84 -0.72
N THR A 111 -15.71 5.62 -0.91
CA THR A 111 -16.34 4.39 -0.45
C THR A 111 -15.86 3.99 0.93
N LEU A 112 -16.71 3.29 1.69
CA LEU A 112 -16.31 2.73 2.98
C LEU A 112 -15.22 1.66 2.82
N GLU A 113 -15.25 0.88 1.75
CA GLU A 113 -14.24 -0.10 1.39
C GLU A 113 -12.86 0.55 1.21
N GLY A 114 -12.80 1.66 0.50
CA GLY A 114 -11.56 2.44 0.35
C GLY A 114 -11.04 2.97 1.69
N GLN A 115 -11.93 3.43 2.57
CA GLN A 115 -11.56 3.87 3.91
C GLN A 115 -11.07 2.72 4.79
N VAL A 116 -11.67 1.54 4.66
CA VAL A 116 -11.20 0.30 5.32
C VAL A 116 -9.80 -0.08 4.84
N VAL A 117 -9.54 -0.02 3.53
CA VAL A 117 -8.19 -0.29 2.99
C VAL A 117 -7.18 0.69 3.54
N ARG A 118 -7.48 1.99 3.54
CA ARG A 118 -6.63 3.03 4.12
C ARG A 118 -6.29 2.78 5.60
N LEU A 119 -7.27 2.33 6.40
CA LEU A 119 -7.04 1.97 7.80
C LEU A 119 -6.16 0.72 7.91
N SER A 120 -6.45 -0.29 7.08
CA SER A 120 -5.74 -1.57 7.09
C SER A 120 -4.27 -1.43 6.69
N ASP A 121 -3.96 -0.55 5.74
CA ASP A 121 -2.59 -0.20 5.37
C ASP A 121 -1.81 0.38 6.56
N LYS A 122 -2.41 1.31 7.30
CA LYS A 122 -1.80 1.85 8.53
C LYS A 122 -1.58 0.78 9.61
N ILE A 123 -2.56 -0.10 9.81
CA ILE A 123 -2.44 -1.20 10.79
C ILE A 123 -1.30 -2.15 10.39
N ALA A 124 -1.22 -2.55 9.12
CA ALA A 124 -0.15 -3.40 8.63
C ALA A 124 1.21 -2.73 8.79
N TYR A 125 1.33 -1.45 8.45
CA TYR A 125 2.57 -0.68 8.58
C TYR A 125 3.05 -0.59 10.03
N ILE A 126 2.18 -0.21 10.97
CA ILE A 126 2.51 -0.12 12.40
C ILE A 126 2.93 -1.48 12.95
N ASN A 127 2.23 -2.55 12.59
CA ASN A 127 2.58 -3.90 13.02
C ASN A 127 3.98 -4.32 12.54
N HIS A 128 4.34 -3.94 11.32
CA HIS A 128 5.69 -4.18 10.78
C HIS A 128 6.75 -3.40 11.53
N ASP A 129 6.54 -2.11 11.74
CA ASP A 129 7.51 -1.25 12.44
C ASP A 129 7.77 -1.76 13.87
N ILE A 130 6.72 -2.20 14.58
CA ILE A 130 6.86 -2.79 15.91
C ILE A 130 7.68 -4.09 15.86
N GLN A 131 7.38 -4.99 14.92
CA GLN A 131 8.12 -6.24 14.79
C GLN A 131 9.58 -6.01 14.42
N ASP A 132 9.86 -5.08 13.55
CA ASP A 132 11.22 -4.73 13.13
C ASP A 132 11.99 -4.07 14.30
N ALA A 133 11.34 -3.21 15.08
CA ALA A 133 11.93 -2.59 16.27
C ALA A 133 12.26 -3.64 17.37
N ILE A 134 11.39 -4.64 17.56
CA ILE A 134 11.66 -5.77 18.48
C ILE A 134 12.84 -6.60 17.98
N ARG A 135 12.88 -6.96 16.70
CA ARG A 135 13.97 -7.72 16.09
C ARG A 135 15.31 -6.99 16.16
N ALA A 136 15.28 -5.67 15.93
CA ALA A 136 16.46 -4.82 16.06
C ALA A 136 16.85 -4.57 17.54
N LYS A 137 16.11 -5.15 18.51
CA LYS A 137 16.32 -4.97 19.96
C LYS A 137 16.25 -3.50 20.40
N ILE A 138 15.52 -2.67 19.66
CA ILE A 138 15.27 -1.26 20.02
C ILE A 138 14.21 -1.17 21.12
N ILE A 139 13.21 -2.06 21.06
CA ILE A 139 12.19 -2.23 22.12
C ILE A 139 12.20 -3.68 22.61
N SER A 140 11.94 -3.86 23.90
CA SER A 140 11.74 -5.18 24.49
C SER A 140 10.26 -5.60 24.39
N ASN A 141 10.04 -6.90 24.29
CA ASN A 141 8.68 -7.48 24.40
C ASN A 141 8.03 -7.10 25.73
#